data_757f00099bdaa2da41f716f39fbe8a27
#
_entry.id   757f00099bdaa2da41f716f39fbe8a27
#
_cell.length_a   1.000
_cell.length_b   1.000
_cell.length_c   1.000
_cell.angle_alpha   90.00
_cell.angle_beta   90.00
_cell.angle_gamma   90.00
#
_symmetry.space_group_name_H-M   'P 1'
#
loop_
_entity.id
_entity.type
_entity.pdbx_description
1 polymer ?
#
loop_
_entity_poly.entity_id
_entity_poly.type
_entity_poly.pdbx_seq_one_letter_code
_entity_poly.pdbx_strand_id
1 'polypeptide(L)'
;MKKHLLLFGAAILAIAVSCNQNQAAAPAGTAAKDSVAVAGSIVYFNMDKVMEGYDMANDLNSVFETKTSGIQAEIDRRGKKLEKDAADFQNKVDKGLLTQSVAQAQYQKLQEQQQSYQQYVVTKQQEMAEEQQVMMNQIANAIAEYVTEYNETRGYAMILASAGSILSTPVVTADPKLDITEDLLAGLNAAYIKTKEASKK
;
A
#
# COMPACT_ATOMS: atom_id res chain seq x y z
N MET A 1 -19.33 42.26 -63.29
CA MET A 1 -20.05 43.56 -63.50
C MET A 1 -20.02 44.28 -62.18
N LYS A 2 -19.43 45.50 -62.27
CA LYS A 2 -19.66 46.72 -61.44
C LYS A 2 -19.49 46.59 -59.94
N LYS A 3 -18.37 47.08 -59.31
CA LYS A 3 -17.98 48.50 -59.05
C LYS A 3 -18.93 49.22 -58.06
N HIS A 4 -18.38 49.63 -56.92
CA HIS A 4 -18.22 50.98 -56.35
C HIS A 4 -17.90 50.79 -54.86
N LEU A 5 -16.81 51.15 -54.26
CA LEU A 5 -16.03 52.38 -54.04
C LEU A 5 -16.83 53.49 -53.26
N LEU A 6 -16.32 53.87 -52.11
CA LEU A 6 -16.19 55.15 -51.45
C LEU A 6 -16.14 54.95 -49.92
N LEU A 7 -15.08 55.16 -49.21
CA LEU A 7 -14.29 56.33 -48.78
C LEU A 7 -15.01 57.32 -47.80
N PHE A 8 -14.28 57.68 -46.81
CA PHE A 8 -14.32 58.75 -45.78
C PHE A 8 -14.68 58.27 -44.39
N GLY A 9 -13.98 58.58 -43.33
CA GLY A 9 -12.93 59.56 -43.07
C GLY A 9 -12.43 59.46 -41.62
N ALA A 10 -11.33 60.00 -41.37
CA ALA A 10 -10.47 59.97 -40.21
C ALA A 10 -11.05 60.67 -38.95
N ALA A 11 -10.67 60.21 -37.77
CA ALA A 11 -10.32 61.06 -36.63
C ALA A 11 -9.41 60.35 -35.64
N ILE A 12 -8.27 60.89 -35.43
CA ILE A 12 -7.15 60.59 -34.54
C ILE A 12 -7.55 60.94 -33.12
N LEU A 13 -7.26 60.04 -32.15
CA LEU A 13 -6.81 60.48 -30.86
C LEU A 13 -5.82 59.47 -30.25
N ALA A 14 -4.58 59.87 -30.21
CA ALA A 14 -3.48 59.17 -29.55
C ALA A 14 -3.56 59.38 -28.04
N ILE A 15 -3.51 58.28 -27.28
CA ILE A 15 -3.04 58.32 -25.89
C ILE A 15 -1.97 57.26 -25.74
N ALA A 16 -0.73 57.71 -25.66
CA ALA A 16 0.44 56.93 -25.32
C ALA A 16 0.40 56.59 -23.82
N VAL A 17 0.36 55.29 -23.50
CA VAL A 17 0.79 54.83 -22.20
C VAL A 17 1.93 53.86 -22.43
N SER A 18 3.10 54.33 -22.05
CA SER A 18 4.37 53.62 -22.02
C SER A 18 4.27 52.45 -21.03
N CYS A 19 4.39 51.25 -21.48
CA CYS A 19 4.76 50.11 -20.65
C CYS A 19 6.12 49.59 -21.09
N ASN A 20 7.04 49.79 -20.22
CA ASN A 20 8.42 49.36 -20.29
C ASN A 20 8.53 47.84 -20.42
N GLN A 21 8.93 47.39 -21.60
CA GLN A 21 9.33 45.99 -21.82
C GLN A 21 10.76 45.79 -21.33
N ASN A 22 10.90 45.18 -20.17
CA ASN A 22 12.16 44.55 -19.80
C ASN A 22 11.94 43.02 -19.85
N GLN A 23 12.15 42.45 -21.02
CA GLN A 23 12.25 41.02 -21.24
C GLN A 23 13.63 40.54 -20.76
N ALA A 24 13.73 40.14 -19.51
CA ALA A 24 14.83 39.30 -19.07
C ALA A 24 14.39 37.87 -19.25
N ALA A 25 15.06 37.15 -20.15
CA ALA A 25 14.95 35.72 -20.29
C ALA A 25 15.35 35.04 -18.98
N ALA A 26 14.41 34.44 -18.28
CA ALA A 26 14.70 33.58 -17.15
C ALA A 26 15.11 32.19 -17.66
N PRO A 27 16.11 31.56 -17.05
CA PRO A 27 16.54 30.21 -17.42
C PRO A 27 15.46 29.19 -17.07
N ALA A 28 15.35 28.15 -17.91
CA ALA A 28 14.49 27.01 -17.68
C ALA A 28 14.91 26.31 -16.37
N GLY A 29 14.31 26.73 -15.27
CA GLY A 29 14.34 26.07 -13.99
C GLY A 29 13.31 24.96 -13.96
N THR A 30 13.72 23.78 -13.61
CA THR A 30 12.92 22.61 -13.25
C THR A 30 11.67 23.06 -12.50
N ALA A 31 10.49 22.83 -13.12
CA ALA A 31 9.21 23.06 -12.48
C ALA A 31 9.08 22.12 -11.27
N ALA A 32 9.39 22.64 -10.09
CA ALA A 32 8.80 22.12 -8.87
C ALA A 32 7.28 22.23 -9.08
N LYS A 33 6.57 21.12 -8.94
CA LYS A 33 5.12 21.09 -8.93
C LYS A 33 4.67 21.87 -7.68
N ASP A 34 4.47 23.16 -7.83
CA ASP A 34 3.77 23.93 -6.81
C ASP A 34 2.34 23.41 -6.73
N SER A 35 2.09 22.53 -5.78
CA SER A 35 0.73 22.17 -5.39
C SER A 35 0.10 23.40 -4.75
N VAL A 36 -0.75 24.08 -5.50
CA VAL A 36 -1.50 25.27 -5.00
C VAL A 36 -2.81 24.80 -4.37
N ALA A 37 -2.76 23.78 -3.54
CA ALA A 37 -3.90 23.43 -2.72
C ALA A 37 -3.95 24.41 -1.53
N VAL A 38 -4.89 25.36 -1.58
CA VAL A 38 -5.11 26.36 -0.53
C VAL A 38 -6.07 25.84 0.53
N ALA A 39 -6.00 26.40 1.73
CA ALA A 39 -6.98 26.12 2.79
C ALA A 39 -8.42 26.26 2.26
N GLY A 40 -9.28 25.30 2.63
CA GLY A 40 -10.64 25.19 2.13
C GLY A 40 -10.82 24.41 0.82
N SER A 41 -9.73 23.98 0.16
CA SER A 41 -9.80 23.11 -1.03
C SER A 41 -10.19 21.67 -0.68
N ILE A 42 -10.75 20.95 -1.65
CA ILE A 42 -10.85 19.50 -1.63
C ILE A 42 -9.62 18.95 -2.35
N VAL A 43 -8.85 18.12 -1.67
CA VAL A 43 -7.63 17.50 -2.21
C VAL A 43 -7.74 15.99 -2.22
N TYR A 44 -6.84 15.32 -2.90
CA TYR A 44 -6.82 13.86 -2.92
C TYR A 44 -5.40 13.30 -2.87
N PHE A 45 -5.29 12.05 -2.43
CA PHE A 45 -4.08 11.27 -2.51
C PHE A 45 -4.37 9.88 -3.08
N ASN A 46 -3.37 9.29 -3.74
CA ASN A 46 -3.46 7.95 -4.29
C ASN A 46 -3.07 6.92 -3.23
N MET A 47 -4.04 6.14 -2.76
CA MET A 47 -3.83 5.13 -1.71
C MET A 47 -2.86 4.03 -2.14
N ASP A 48 -2.88 3.59 -3.42
CA ASP A 48 -1.99 2.54 -3.90
C ASP A 48 -0.53 3.00 -3.85
N LYS A 49 -0.26 4.25 -4.27
CA LYS A 49 1.08 4.84 -4.17
C LYS A 49 1.52 5.02 -2.72
N VAL A 50 0.59 5.42 -1.84
CA VAL A 50 0.90 5.52 -0.41
C VAL A 50 1.23 4.15 0.14
N MET A 51 0.44 3.11 -0.14
CA MET A 51 0.72 1.74 0.32
C MET A 51 2.05 1.19 -0.21
N GLU A 52 2.39 1.50 -1.46
CA GLU A 52 3.66 1.08 -2.08
C GLU A 52 4.88 1.79 -1.46
N GLY A 53 4.76 3.08 -1.18
CA GLY A 53 5.86 3.91 -0.71
C GLY A 53 5.96 4.09 0.80
N TYR A 54 4.98 3.63 1.59
CA TYR A 54 4.96 3.82 3.03
C TYR A 54 5.88 2.82 3.75
N ASP A 55 6.93 3.33 4.40
CA ASP A 55 7.95 2.51 5.06
C ASP A 55 7.37 1.57 6.13
N MET A 56 6.36 2.01 6.88
CA MET A 56 5.67 1.15 7.85
C MET A 56 4.96 -0.02 7.18
N ALA A 57 4.29 0.21 6.07
CA ALA A 57 3.62 -0.84 5.33
C ALA A 57 4.63 -1.86 4.77
N ASN A 58 5.74 -1.38 4.25
CA ASN A 58 6.83 -2.22 3.72
C ASN A 58 7.50 -3.04 4.84
N ASP A 59 7.80 -2.42 5.98
CA ASP A 59 8.38 -3.12 7.15
C ASP A 59 7.43 -4.21 7.66
N LEU A 60 6.15 -3.91 7.86
CA LEU A 60 5.14 -4.87 8.34
C LEU A 60 4.91 -6.00 7.34
N ASN A 61 4.84 -5.70 6.04
CA ASN A 61 4.74 -6.72 4.99
C ASN A 61 5.96 -7.65 5.00
N SER A 62 7.17 -7.13 5.13
CA SER A 62 8.40 -7.93 5.19
C SER A 62 8.41 -8.88 6.39
N VAL A 63 7.96 -8.42 7.56
CA VAL A 63 7.81 -9.26 8.76
C VAL A 63 6.77 -10.35 8.53
N PHE A 64 5.62 -9.99 7.96
CA PHE A 64 4.54 -10.92 7.66
C PHE A 64 4.96 -12.00 6.64
N GLU A 65 5.65 -11.63 5.56
CA GLU A 65 6.20 -12.55 4.57
C GLU A 65 7.21 -13.53 5.18
N THR A 66 8.11 -13.03 6.02
CA THR A 66 9.09 -13.86 6.72
C THR A 66 8.38 -14.89 7.61
N LYS A 67 7.37 -14.47 8.36
CA LYS A 67 6.58 -15.36 9.23
C LYS A 67 5.80 -16.39 8.43
N THR A 68 5.15 -15.97 7.34
CA THR A 68 4.40 -16.85 6.43
C THR A 68 5.30 -17.91 5.82
N SER A 69 6.48 -17.52 5.35
CA SER A 69 7.48 -18.43 4.80
C SER A 69 7.95 -19.45 5.84
N GLY A 70 8.18 -18.99 7.09
CA GLY A 70 8.55 -19.90 8.19
C GLY A 70 7.46 -20.90 8.55
N ILE A 71 6.19 -20.47 8.57
CA ILE A 71 5.04 -21.34 8.82
C ILE A 71 4.89 -22.37 7.69
N GLN A 72 5.02 -21.93 6.42
CA GLN A 72 4.94 -22.84 5.28
C GLN A 72 6.04 -23.90 5.32
N ALA A 73 7.28 -23.50 5.62
CA ALA A 73 8.39 -24.43 5.77
C ALA A 73 8.16 -25.48 6.89
N GLU A 74 7.53 -25.05 8.00
CA GLU A 74 7.20 -25.96 9.09
C GLU A 74 6.05 -26.91 8.72
N ILE A 75 5.04 -26.45 7.99
CA ILE A 75 3.97 -27.30 7.44
C ILE A 75 4.56 -28.37 6.53
N ASP A 76 5.43 -27.98 5.61
CA ASP A 76 6.09 -28.89 4.67
C ASP A 76 6.97 -29.91 5.41
N ARG A 77 7.72 -29.47 6.42
CA ARG A 77 8.56 -30.34 7.24
C ARG A 77 7.73 -31.39 7.98
N ARG A 78 6.61 -30.98 8.59
CA ARG A 78 5.69 -31.90 9.29
C ARG A 78 5.02 -32.86 8.34
N GLY A 79 4.57 -32.40 7.17
CA GLY A 79 3.97 -33.22 6.13
C GLY A 79 4.93 -34.34 5.64
N LYS A 80 6.17 -33.93 5.28
CA LYS A 80 7.22 -34.89 4.87
C LYS A 80 7.56 -35.88 5.97
N LYS A 81 7.58 -35.44 7.23
CA LYS A 81 7.82 -36.33 8.36
C LYS A 81 6.69 -37.36 8.50
N LEU A 82 5.44 -36.94 8.43
CA LEU A 82 4.29 -37.83 8.51
C LEU A 82 4.28 -38.84 7.37
N GLU A 83 4.54 -38.42 6.14
CA GLU A 83 4.67 -39.28 4.97
C GLU A 83 5.76 -40.33 5.16
N LYS A 84 6.93 -39.92 5.63
CA LYS A 84 8.04 -40.82 5.95
C LYS A 84 7.65 -41.84 7.03
N ASP A 85 7.07 -41.35 8.14
CA ASP A 85 6.67 -42.24 9.26
C ASP A 85 5.62 -43.27 8.79
N ALA A 86 4.68 -42.88 7.91
CA ALA A 86 3.70 -43.78 7.31
C ALA A 86 4.34 -44.81 6.38
N ALA A 87 5.27 -44.38 5.51
CA ALA A 87 6.00 -45.29 4.62
C ALA A 87 6.88 -46.26 5.40
N ASP A 88 7.57 -45.81 6.44
CA ASP A 88 8.37 -46.67 7.32
C ASP A 88 7.51 -47.70 8.07
N PHE A 89 6.32 -47.30 8.52
CA PHE A 89 5.36 -48.19 9.15
C PHE A 89 4.88 -49.30 8.15
N GLN A 90 4.43 -48.88 6.96
CA GLN A 90 3.98 -49.83 5.92
C GLN A 90 5.07 -50.82 5.56
N ASN A 91 6.30 -50.39 5.36
CA ASN A 91 7.44 -51.26 5.06
C ASN A 91 7.69 -52.31 6.15
N LYS A 92 7.55 -51.93 7.44
CA LYS A 92 7.72 -52.86 8.58
C LYS A 92 6.58 -53.85 8.65
N VAL A 93 5.34 -53.45 8.34
CA VAL A 93 4.18 -54.34 8.26
C VAL A 93 4.38 -55.35 7.14
N ASP A 94 4.72 -54.90 5.93
CA ASP A 94 4.90 -55.75 4.76
C ASP A 94 6.01 -56.81 4.94
N LYS A 95 7.05 -56.48 5.69
CA LYS A 95 8.16 -57.34 6.02
C LYS A 95 7.90 -58.25 7.26
N GLY A 96 6.73 -58.13 7.89
CA GLY A 96 6.42 -58.93 9.09
C GLY A 96 7.31 -58.63 10.30
N LEU A 97 7.86 -57.38 10.38
CA LEU A 97 8.80 -56.97 11.43
C LEU A 97 8.12 -56.52 12.71
N LEU A 98 6.79 -56.45 12.73
CA LEU A 98 6.02 -55.92 13.85
C LEU A 98 5.13 -57.04 14.44
N THR A 99 5.06 -57.12 15.77
CA THR A 99 3.99 -57.86 16.42
C THR A 99 2.65 -57.15 16.25
N GLN A 100 1.55 -57.86 16.36
CA GLN A 100 0.21 -57.28 16.23
C GLN A 100 -0.02 -56.10 17.17
N SER A 101 0.37 -56.19 18.43
CA SER A 101 0.21 -55.13 19.41
C SER A 101 1.04 -53.88 19.08
N VAL A 102 2.27 -54.06 18.60
CA VAL A 102 3.16 -52.96 18.18
C VAL A 102 2.64 -52.30 16.91
N ALA A 103 2.15 -53.09 15.92
CA ALA A 103 1.55 -52.53 14.72
C ALA A 103 0.31 -51.69 15.03
N GLN A 104 -0.57 -52.15 15.93
CA GLN A 104 -1.75 -51.41 16.36
C GLN A 104 -1.38 -50.10 17.06
N ALA A 105 -0.41 -50.12 17.97
CA ALA A 105 0.07 -48.91 18.67
C ALA A 105 0.70 -47.90 17.69
N GLN A 106 1.51 -48.37 16.71
CA GLN A 106 2.10 -47.48 15.71
C GLN A 106 1.05 -46.89 14.77
N TYR A 107 0.04 -47.66 14.38
CA TYR A 107 -1.08 -47.17 13.57
C TYR A 107 -1.86 -46.06 14.29
N GLN A 108 -2.21 -46.27 15.57
CA GLN A 108 -2.89 -45.24 16.38
C GLN A 108 -2.05 -43.96 16.47
N LYS A 109 -0.74 -44.09 16.69
CA LYS A 109 0.17 -42.94 16.74
C LYS A 109 0.21 -42.20 15.40
N LEU A 110 0.21 -42.89 14.26
CA LEU A 110 0.14 -42.24 12.94
C LEU A 110 -1.17 -41.46 12.73
N GLN A 111 -2.30 -42.03 13.19
CA GLN A 111 -3.60 -41.34 13.14
C GLN A 111 -3.58 -40.05 13.98
N GLU A 112 -3.03 -40.11 15.20
CA GLU A 112 -2.88 -38.93 16.07
C GLU A 112 -1.96 -37.88 15.44
N GLN A 113 -0.85 -38.31 14.81
CA GLN A 113 0.06 -37.41 14.10
C GLN A 113 -0.65 -36.72 12.91
N GLN A 114 -1.45 -37.49 12.15
CA GLN A 114 -2.22 -36.93 11.04
C GLN A 114 -3.25 -35.91 11.49
N GLN A 115 -3.99 -36.20 12.55
CA GLN A 115 -4.96 -35.27 13.13
C GLN A 115 -4.27 -33.99 13.64
N SER A 116 -3.15 -34.15 14.36
CA SER A 116 -2.35 -33.04 14.87
C SER A 116 -1.78 -32.18 13.72
N TYR A 117 -1.35 -32.81 12.63
CA TYR A 117 -0.88 -32.09 11.45
C TYR A 117 -2.00 -31.28 10.80
N GLN A 118 -3.17 -31.89 10.57
CA GLN A 118 -4.32 -31.19 10.00
C GLN A 118 -4.76 -30.00 10.86
N GLN A 119 -4.85 -30.22 12.18
CA GLN A 119 -5.19 -29.15 13.13
C GLN A 119 -4.17 -28.03 13.09
N TYR A 120 -2.87 -28.36 13.03
CA TYR A 120 -1.80 -27.36 12.93
C TYR A 120 -1.94 -26.50 11.68
N VAL A 121 -2.20 -27.12 10.50
CA VAL A 121 -2.37 -26.39 9.23
C VAL A 121 -3.53 -25.43 9.32
N VAL A 122 -4.72 -25.89 9.77
CA VAL A 122 -5.93 -25.05 9.89
C VAL A 122 -5.69 -23.89 10.87
N THR A 123 -5.11 -24.18 12.04
CA THR A 123 -4.83 -23.16 13.04
C THR A 123 -3.87 -22.09 12.49
N LYS A 124 -2.80 -22.53 11.80
CA LYS A 124 -1.84 -21.57 11.23
C LYS A 124 -2.40 -20.73 10.09
N GLN A 125 -3.26 -21.30 9.26
CA GLN A 125 -3.97 -20.52 8.23
C GLN A 125 -4.89 -19.47 8.84
N GLN A 126 -5.61 -19.80 9.91
CA GLN A 126 -6.46 -18.85 10.61
C GLN A 126 -5.63 -17.75 11.29
N GLU A 127 -4.58 -18.11 12.02
CA GLU A 127 -3.66 -17.13 12.65
C GLU A 127 -3.08 -16.15 11.62
N MET A 128 -2.70 -16.63 10.43
CA MET A 128 -2.17 -15.78 9.37
C MET A 128 -3.22 -14.82 8.80
N ALA A 129 -4.47 -15.28 8.63
CA ALA A 129 -5.55 -14.43 8.18
C ALA A 129 -5.87 -13.32 9.20
N GLU A 130 -5.91 -13.66 10.48
CA GLU A 130 -6.12 -12.70 11.57
C GLU A 130 -4.97 -11.67 11.64
N GLU A 131 -3.72 -12.12 11.53
CA GLU A 131 -2.54 -11.25 11.56
C GLU A 131 -2.50 -10.30 10.38
N GLN A 132 -2.86 -10.78 9.16
CA GLN A 132 -2.99 -9.92 8.00
C GLN A 132 -4.03 -8.82 8.22
N GLN A 133 -5.18 -9.16 8.80
CA GLN A 133 -6.22 -8.16 9.12
C GLN A 133 -5.73 -7.14 10.15
N VAL A 134 -5.04 -7.59 11.21
CA VAL A 134 -4.44 -6.71 12.21
C VAL A 134 -3.42 -5.76 11.58
N MET A 135 -2.54 -6.28 10.73
CA MET A 135 -1.55 -5.50 10.00
C MET A 135 -2.21 -4.42 9.13
N MET A 136 -3.22 -4.79 8.34
CA MET A 136 -3.94 -3.83 7.49
C MET A 136 -4.64 -2.75 8.30
N ASN A 137 -5.27 -3.11 9.41
CA ASN A 137 -5.90 -2.16 10.33
C ASN A 137 -4.86 -1.20 10.95
N GLN A 138 -3.69 -1.71 11.32
CA GLN A 138 -2.62 -0.90 11.88
C GLN A 138 -2.11 0.14 10.88
N ILE A 139 -1.90 -0.26 9.61
CA ILE A 139 -1.50 0.64 8.54
C ILE A 139 -2.59 1.68 8.28
N ALA A 140 -3.85 1.25 8.17
CA ALA A 140 -4.98 2.15 7.91
C ALA A 140 -5.14 3.19 9.03
N ASN A 141 -5.04 2.78 10.29
CA ASN A 141 -5.11 3.68 11.43
C ASN A 141 -3.97 4.70 11.43
N ALA A 142 -2.73 4.25 11.18
CA ALA A 142 -1.57 5.14 11.11
C ALA A 142 -1.72 6.19 9.99
N ILE A 143 -2.23 5.80 8.82
CA ILE A 143 -2.52 6.73 7.73
C ILE A 143 -3.63 7.72 8.15
N ALA A 144 -4.72 7.24 8.75
CA ALA A 144 -5.85 8.10 9.14
C ALA A 144 -5.46 9.12 10.23
N GLU A 145 -4.69 8.67 11.23
CA GLU A 145 -4.17 9.54 12.28
C GLU A 145 -3.27 10.64 11.69
N TYR A 146 -2.33 10.24 10.85
CA TYR A 146 -1.43 11.19 10.20
C TYR A 146 -2.15 12.16 9.27
N VAL A 147 -3.12 11.70 8.46
CA VAL A 147 -3.93 12.57 7.59
C VAL A 147 -4.69 13.61 8.41
N THR A 148 -5.17 13.25 9.59
CA THR A 148 -5.86 14.16 10.50
C THR A 148 -4.91 15.26 11.00
N GLU A 149 -3.74 14.87 11.53
CA GLU A 149 -2.70 15.79 11.98
C GLU A 149 -2.20 16.70 10.84
N TYR A 150 -1.94 16.11 9.68
CA TYR A 150 -1.54 16.84 8.48
C TYR A 150 -2.55 17.93 8.10
N ASN A 151 -3.85 17.61 8.17
CA ASN A 151 -4.89 18.56 7.83
C ASN A 151 -5.08 19.70 8.85
N GLU A 152 -4.72 19.50 10.11
CA GLU A 152 -4.75 20.57 11.12
C GLU A 152 -3.90 21.78 10.71
N THR A 153 -2.78 21.54 10.03
CA THR A 153 -1.86 22.58 9.57
C THR A 153 -2.19 23.12 8.17
N ARG A 154 -2.86 22.34 7.34
CA ARG A 154 -3.18 22.68 5.94
C ARG A 154 -4.55 23.31 5.76
N GLY A 155 -5.52 22.92 6.60
CA GLY A 155 -6.87 23.47 6.59
C GLY A 155 -7.69 23.12 5.35
N TYR A 156 -7.47 21.98 4.73
CA TYR A 156 -8.28 21.50 3.62
C TYR A 156 -9.71 21.20 4.09
N ALA A 157 -10.71 21.52 3.25
CA ALA A 157 -12.10 21.21 3.54
C ALA A 157 -12.37 19.71 3.51
N MET A 158 -11.66 18.96 2.66
CA MET A 158 -11.79 17.51 2.53
C MET A 158 -10.53 16.91 1.90
N ILE A 159 -10.11 15.76 2.40
CA ILE A 159 -9.05 14.93 1.81
C ILE A 159 -9.69 13.60 1.38
N LEU A 160 -9.58 13.28 0.09
CA LEU A 160 -10.13 12.06 -0.48
C LEU A 160 -9.01 11.06 -0.77
N ALA A 161 -9.21 9.81 -0.39
CA ALA A 161 -8.35 8.72 -0.85
C ALA A 161 -8.84 8.24 -2.21
N SER A 162 -7.95 8.13 -3.20
CA SER A 162 -8.22 7.48 -4.47
C SER A 162 -7.42 6.17 -4.54
N ALA A 163 -8.01 5.12 -5.12
CA ALA A 163 -7.31 3.87 -5.41
C ALA A 163 -7.13 3.73 -6.91
N GLY A 164 -6.04 3.08 -7.36
CA GLY A 164 -5.75 2.91 -8.80
C GLY A 164 -6.64 1.89 -9.53
N SER A 165 -7.47 1.16 -8.82
CA SER A 165 -8.33 0.12 -9.39
C SER A 165 -9.62 0.70 -9.99
N ILE A 166 -9.82 0.37 -11.23
CA ILE A 166 -10.64 0.99 -12.27
C ILE A 166 -12.09 1.26 -11.90
N LEU A 167 -12.75 1.19 -10.92
CA LEU A 167 -14.17 1.56 -10.72
C LEU A 167 -14.64 1.64 -9.27
N SER A 168 -13.75 1.57 -8.32
CA SER A 168 -14.12 1.64 -6.90
C SER A 168 -13.63 2.91 -6.21
N THR A 169 -13.19 3.91 -6.99
CA THR A 169 -12.60 5.12 -6.42
C THR A 169 -13.61 6.27 -6.39
N PRO A 170 -13.65 7.04 -5.30
CA PRO A 170 -14.48 8.26 -5.25
C PRO A 170 -13.95 9.37 -6.19
N VAL A 171 -12.70 9.27 -6.65
CA VAL A 171 -12.06 10.24 -7.55
C VAL A 171 -11.74 9.57 -8.87
N VAL A 172 -12.49 9.93 -9.92
CA VAL A 172 -12.29 9.44 -11.29
C VAL A 172 -11.34 10.33 -12.06
N THR A 173 -11.45 11.65 -11.87
CA THR A 173 -10.57 12.67 -12.46
C THR A 173 -10.49 13.86 -11.52
N ALA A 174 -9.31 14.49 -11.44
CA ALA A 174 -9.09 15.70 -10.67
C ALA A 174 -7.92 16.49 -11.28
N ASP A 175 -7.81 17.77 -10.92
CA ASP A 175 -6.64 18.58 -11.27
C ASP A 175 -5.41 17.99 -10.55
N PRO A 176 -4.31 17.68 -11.26
CA PRO A 176 -3.06 17.21 -10.63
C PRO A 176 -2.49 18.13 -9.55
N LYS A 177 -2.86 19.41 -9.55
CA LYS A 177 -2.46 20.37 -8.51
C LYS A 177 -3.13 20.10 -7.17
N LEU A 178 -4.21 19.32 -7.14
CA LEU A 178 -4.91 18.89 -5.93
C LEU A 178 -4.40 17.55 -5.39
N ASP A 179 -3.44 16.93 -6.08
CA ASP A 179 -2.80 15.68 -5.66
C ASP A 179 -1.74 15.98 -4.59
N ILE A 180 -2.00 15.51 -3.38
CA ILE A 180 -1.10 15.65 -2.22
C ILE A 180 -0.32 14.36 -1.90
N THR A 181 -0.35 13.36 -2.79
CA THR A 181 0.21 12.03 -2.54
C THR A 181 1.66 12.07 -2.07
N GLU A 182 2.52 12.75 -2.80
CA GLU A 182 3.96 12.79 -2.51
C GLU A 182 4.27 13.53 -1.19
N ASP A 183 3.60 14.66 -0.94
CA ASP A 183 3.78 15.43 0.30
C ASP A 183 3.28 14.66 1.52
N LEU A 184 2.12 14.01 1.39
CA LEU A 184 1.54 13.15 2.42
C LEU A 184 2.45 11.96 2.73
N LEU A 185 2.93 11.27 1.69
CA LEU A 185 3.80 10.10 1.82
C LEU A 185 5.15 10.46 2.48
N ALA A 186 5.76 11.57 2.06
CA ALA A 186 6.99 12.04 2.67
C ALA A 186 6.81 12.31 4.18
N GLY A 187 5.69 12.90 4.55
CA GLY A 187 5.37 13.16 5.95
C GLY A 187 5.06 11.91 6.75
N LEU A 188 4.30 10.95 6.20
CA LEU A 188 4.05 9.64 6.80
C LEU A 188 5.35 8.91 7.12
N ASN A 189 6.28 8.86 6.16
CA ASN A 189 7.57 8.22 6.35
C ASN A 189 8.42 8.92 7.42
N ALA A 190 8.44 10.26 7.41
CA ALA A 190 9.13 11.02 8.45
C ALA A 190 8.55 10.79 9.86
N ALA A 191 7.23 10.71 10.00
CA ALA A 191 6.56 10.40 11.27
C ALA A 191 6.87 8.99 11.74
N TYR A 192 6.82 8.00 10.83
CA TYR A 192 7.15 6.62 11.14
C TYR A 192 8.60 6.44 11.62
N ILE A 193 9.57 7.07 10.95
CA ILE A 193 10.99 7.03 11.35
C ILE A 193 11.16 7.55 12.78
N LYS A 194 10.53 8.68 13.12
CA LYS A 194 10.59 9.25 14.48
C LYS A 194 10.04 8.28 15.54
N THR A 195 8.91 7.64 15.24
CA THR A 195 8.30 6.65 16.15
C THR A 195 9.20 5.42 16.32
N LYS A 196 9.79 4.93 15.22
CA LYS A 196 10.71 3.79 15.21
C LYS A 196 11.99 4.06 16.01
N GLU A 197 12.51 5.29 15.94
CA GLU A 197 13.67 5.72 16.74
C GLU A 197 13.32 5.87 18.23
N ALA A 198 12.15 6.39 18.55
CA ALA A 198 11.69 6.53 19.92
C ALA A 198 11.48 5.18 20.62
N SER A 199 11.04 4.15 19.89
CA SER A 199 10.83 2.80 20.42
C SER A 199 12.12 1.98 20.65
N LYS A 200 13.28 2.47 20.17
CA LYS A 200 14.59 1.84 20.37
C LYS A 200 15.34 2.35 21.61
N LYS A 201 14.80 3.36 22.28
CA LYS A 201 15.36 3.93 23.54
C LYS A 201 14.70 3.36 24.75
#